data_14ea8942799cd860b690bf6fc9c35de0
#
_entry.id   14ea8942799cd860b690bf6fc9c35de0
#
_cell.length_a   1.000
_cell.length_b   1.000
_cell.length_c   1.000
_cell.angle_alpha   90.00
_cell.angle_beta   90.00
_cell.angle_gamma   90.00
#
_symmetry.space_group_name_H-M   'P 1'
#
loop_
_entity.id
_entity.type
_entity.pdbx_description
1 polymer ?
#
loop_
_entity_poly.entity_id
_entity_poly.type
_entity_poly.pdbx_seq_one_letter_code
_entity_poly.pdbx_strand_id
1 'polypeptide(L)'
;MKWFCLIALGIVVTAVQGGWAEVYPQVAPAAAIKPADAYPPSSPAQRLVGIAYSTWHVTPNWHSAWGTPSLGFYASDDRAVIRQHARWLADAGVDFIWIDWSNNIKYTFDPAKKNPTFDMIEGATHLIFDQYADMRAHGHKTPNISIFAGVTGAPESAFDGRLQKKVDQIYTQYVADPKYRSLMQDYLGKPLLVIYVNTPSPYQQGTPQWDDPRFTVRWMTGYVTQQPALRTEDGISKFGYWSWEDRGAQTFTVHDGVPESMVVVASYRKEGTKIPAGERNNGKTFLAQWARARKVGPRIVTVVSWNEWSKGEQPSPQVSKDIEPSKEFGTQYLELMKQQISLFKAGK
;
A
#
# COMPACT_ATOMS: atom_id res chain seq x y z
N MET A 1 -77.21 -6.70 12.54
CA MET A 1 -76.17 -5.79 12.98
C MET A 1 -75.08 -6.55 13.68
N LYS A 2 -73.98 -6.92 13.03
CA LYS A 2 -72.80 -7.55 13.63
C LYS A 2 -71.60 -6.69 13.21
N TRP A 3 -70.94 -6.13 14.18
CA TRP A 3 -69.74 -5.35 14.03
C TRP A 3 -68.55 -6.31 13.94
N PHE A 4 -67.77 -6.20 12.86
CA PHE A 4 -66.47 -6.85 12.74
C PHE A 4 -65.40 -5.84 13.11
N CYS A 5 -64.67 -6.09 14.21
CA CYS A 5 -63.44 -5.41 14.56
C CYS A 5 -62.30 -5.96 13.69
N LEU A 6 -61.76 -5.15 12.79
CA LEU A 6 -60.49 -5.43 12.10
C LEU A 6 -59.33 -5.04 13.03
N ILE A 7 -58.60 -6.02 13.51
CA ILE A 7 -57.32 -5.82 14.18
C ILE A 7 -56.26 -5.73 13.07
N ALA A 8 -55.75 -4.53 12.83
CA ALA A 8 -54.60 -4.35 11.98
C ALA A 8 -53.33 -4.78 12.74
N LEU A 9 -52.78 -5.93 12.35
CA LEU A 9 -51.43 -6.33 12.79
C LEU A 9 -50.41 -5.43 12.11
N GLY A 10 -49.92 -4.44 12.82
CA GLY A 10 -48.77 -3.67 12.41
C GLY A 10 -47.50 -4.52 12.49
N ILE A 11 -47.01 -4.96 11.35
CA ILE A 11 -45.66 -5.54 11.27
C ILE A 11 -44.67 -4.39 11.45
N VAL A 12 -44.11 -4.26 12.64
CA VAL A 12 -42.95 -3.43 12.90
C VAL A 12 -41.77 -4.12 12.24
N VAL A 13 -41.41 -3.65 11.05
CA VAL A 13 -40.10 -4.00 10.46
C VAL A 13 -39.10 -3.19 11.24
N THR A 14 -38.54 -3.78 12.29
CA THR A 14 -37.31 -3.28 12.90
C THR A 14 -36.21 -3.47 11.87
N ALA A 15 -35.80 -2.37 11.24
CA ALA A 15 -34.61 -2.34 10.44
C ALA A 15 -33.45 -2.79 11.34
N VAL A 16 -32.89 -3.95 11.05
CA VAL A 16 -31.66 -4.46 11.67
C VAL A 16 -30.52 -3.55 11.20
N GLN A 17 -30.34 -2.42 11.87
CA GLN A 17 -29.12 -1.60 11.78
C GLN A 17 -28.00 -2.17 12.65
N GLY A 18 -28.16 -3.38 13.16
CA GLY A 18 -27.22 -4.00 14.06
C GLY A 18 -26.49 -5.15 13.43
N GLY A 19 -25.45 -4.96 12.68
CA GLY A 19 -24.78 -6.14 12.17
C GLY A 19 -23.29 -6.01 11.89
N TRP A 20 -22.88 -4.89 11.37
CA TRP A 20 -21.51 -4.75 10.93
C TRP A 20 -20.50 -4.65 12.07
N ALA A 21 -20.84 -4.00 13.18
CA ALA A 21 -19.95 -3.87 14.34
C ALA A 21 -19.71 -5.19 15.09
N GLU A 22 -20.70 -6.11 15.07
CA GLU A 22 -20.54 -7.45 15.65
C GLU A 22 -19.80 -8.41 14.72
N VAL A 23 -20.00 -8.26 13.40
CA VAL A 23 -19.32 -9.08 12.38
C VAL A 23 -17.91 -8.61 12.10
N TYR A 24 -17.67 -7.30 12.22
CA TYR A 24 -16.37 -6.66 11.96
C TYR A 24 -15.94 -5.84 13.18
N PRO A 25 -15.46 -6.49 14.25
CA PRO A 25 -15.01 -5.79 15.44
C PRO A 25 -13.87 -4.82 15.10
N GLN A 26 -13.93 -3.64 15.68
CA GLN A 26 -13.01 -2.55 15.35
C GLN A 26 -12.25 -2.10 16.58
N VAL A 27 -11.01 -1.68 16.38
CA VAL A 27 -10.21 -1.08 17.43
C VAL A 27 -10.74 0.33 17.71
N ALA A 28 -10.99 0.63 18.97
CA ALA A 28 -11.31 1.99 19.38
C ALA A 28 -10.17 2.95 18.96
N PRO A 29 -10.48 4.21 18.64
CA PRO A 29 -9.42 5.19 18.37
C PRO A 29 -8.47 5.24 19.56
N ALA A 30 -7.17 5.28 19.28
CA ALA A 30 -6.14 5.47 20.28
C ALA A 30 -6.37 6.78 21.07
N ALA A 31 -5.72 6.90 22.21
CA ALA A 31 -5.78 8.07 23.10
C ALA A 31 -5.77 9.40 22.32
N ALA A 32 -6.34 10.44 22.92
CA ALA A 32 -6.55 11.76 22.32
C ALA A 32 -5.41 12.19 21.39
N ILE A 33 -5.74 12.36 20.10
CA ILE A 33 -4.80 12.82 19.09
C ILE A 33 -4.46 14.28 19.38
N LYS A 34 -3.17 14.58 19.49
CA LYS A 34 -2.67 15.95 19.64
C LYS A 34 -2.67 16.66 18.26
N PRO A 35 -2.58 18.00 18.21
CA PRO A 35 -2.31 18.72 16.95
C PRO A 35 -1.05 18.19 16.25
N ALA A 36 -1.02 18.25 14.91
CA ALA A 36 0.04 17.66 14.12
C ALA A 36 1.45 18.18 14.45
N ASP A 37 1.57 19.44 14.81
CA ASP A 37 2.84 20.10 15.19
C ASP A 37 3.36 19.69 16.59
N ALA A 38 2.53 19.02 17.38
CA ALA A 38 2.94 18.51 18.69
C ALA A 38 3.68 17.17 18.64
N TYR A 39 3.81 16.57 17.47
CA TYR A 39 4.56 15.32 17.29
C TYR A 39 5.96 15.59 16.76
N PRO A 40 7.02 15.23 17.51
CA PRO A 40 8.39 15.41 17.03
C PRO A 40 8.68 14.51 15.82
N PRO A 41 9.46 14.97 14.83
CA PRO A 41 9.93 14.13 13.75
C PRO A 41 10.66 12.88 14.26
N SER A 42 10.58 11.79 13.52
CA SER A 42 11.36 10.58 13.81
C SER A 42 12.87 10.85 13.70
N SER A 43 13.66 10.08 14.46
CA SER A 43 15.11 10.08 14.30
C SER A 43 15.50 9.69 12.87
N PRO A 44 16.43 10.42 12.20
CA PRO A 44 16.93 10.07 10.87
C PRO A 44 17.40 8.62 10.75
N ALA A 45 18.01 8.06 11.80
CA ALA A 45 18.49 6.68 11.82
C ALA A 45 17.36 5.62 11.78
N GLN A 46 16.11 6.03 12.04
CA GLN A 46 14.93 5.15 12.01
C GLN A 46 14.12 5.30 10.70
N ARG A 47 14.56 6.16 9.79
CA ARG A 47 13.79 6.49 8.58
C ARG A 47 13.98 5.47 7.49
N LEU A 48 12.86 4.95 7.00
CA LEU A 48 12.78 3.98 5.92
C LEU A 48 11.98 4.55 4.75
N VAL A 49 12.31 4.10 3.56
CA VAL A 49 11.54 4.40 2.33
C VAL A 49 11.17 3.10 1.65
N GLY A 50 9.86 2.86 1.52
CA GLY A 50 9.32 1.76 0.75
C GLY A 50 8.67 2.22 -0.55
N ILE A 51 8.60 1.35 -1.56
CA ILE A 51 7.91 1.64 -2.81
C ILE A 51 6.98 0.50 -3.20
N ALA A 52 5.76 0.85 -3.62
CA ALA A 52 4.78 -0.13 -4.10
C ALA A 52 5.26 -0.77 -5.40
N TYR A 53 5.18 -2.10 -5.47
CA TYR A 53 5.68 -2.88 -6.58
C TYR A 53 4.61 -3.85 -7.09
N SER A 54 4.28 -3.76 -8.37
CA SER A 54 3.24 -4.57 -9.01
C SER A 54 3.84 -5.77 -9.73
N THR A 55 3.18 -6.93 -9.61
CA THR A 55 3.62 -8.21 -10.21
C THR A 55 2.55 -8.85 -11.08
N TRP A 56 1.61 -8.06 -11.60
CA TRP A 56 0.46 -8.55 -12.39
C TRP A 56 0.64 -8.48 -13.91
N HIS A 57 1.79 -8.09 -14.41
CA HIS A 57 2.05 -8.06 -15.85
C HIS A 57 2.30 -9.47 -16.38
N VAL A 58 1.24 -10.13 -16.89
CA VAL A 58 1.26 -11.54 -17.26
C VAL A 58 2.06 -11.78 -18.55
N THR A 59 2.02 -10.82 -19.48
CA THR A 59 2.72 -10.91 -20.77
C THR A 59 3.30 -9.55 -21.14
N PRO A 60 4.26 -9.47 -22.05
CA PRO A 60 4.77 -8.19 -22.57
C PRO A 60 3.78 -7.47 -23.50
N ASN A 61 2.51 -7.82 -23.48
CA ASN A 61 1.46 -7.22 -24.31
C ASN A 61 0.51 -6.35 -23.46
N TRP A 62 0.96 -5.17 -23.14
CA TRP A 62 0.21 -4.22 -22.32
C TRP A 62 -0.66 -3.30 -23.16
N HIS A 63 -1.95 -3.60 -23.26
CA HIS A 63 -2.87 -2.84 -24.12
C HIS A 63 -3.37 -1.51 -23.53
N SER A 64 -3.21 -1.29 -22.22
CA SER A 64 -3.80 -0.12 -21.53
C SER A 64 -2.84 0.56 -20.56
N ALA A 65 -1.55 0.59 -20.90
CA ALA A 65 -0.56 1.37 -20.16
C ALA A 65 -0.67 2.87 -20.49
N TRP A 66 -0.34 3.73 -19.53
CA TRP A 66 -0.28 5.18 -19.72
C TRP A 66 0.93 5.64 -20.53
N GLY A 67 1.97 4.82 -20.61
CA GLY A 67 3.24 5.11 -21.27
C GLY A 67 4.00 3.82 -21.59
N THR A 68 5.30 3.94 -21.88
CA THR A 68 6.16 2.82 -22.22
C THR A 68 7.35 2.71 -21.26
N PRO A 69 7.56 1.59 -20.53
CA PRO A 69 8.76 1.39 -19.73
C PRO A 69 10.03 1.53 -20.56
N SER A 70 11.11 2.04 -19.98
CA SER A 70 12.42 2.12 -20.68
C SER A 70 12.97 0.75 -21.05
N LEU A 71 12.58 -0.31 -20.30
CA LEU A 71 12.94 -1.69 -20.60
C LEU A 71 12.03 -2.34 -21.68
N GLY A 72 11.07 -1.59 -22.22
CA GLY A 72 9.98 -2.14 -23.03
C GLY A 72 8.91 -2.77 -22.15
N PHE A 73 7.84 -3.26 -22.78
CA PHE A 73 6.82 -4.03 -22.07
C PHE A 73 7.37 -5.41 -21.71
N TYR A 74 7.17 -5.82 -20.46
CA TYR A 74 7.73 -7.05 -19.88
C TYR A 74 6.66 -7.87 -19.16
N ALA A 75 6.95 -9.14 -18.91
CA ALA A 75 6.21 -9.95 -17.94
C ALA A 75 6.86 -9.79 -16.54
N SER A 76 6.06 -9.86 -15.49
CA SER A 76 6.54 -9.67 -14.12
C SER A 76 7.51 -10.75 -13.64
N ASP A 77 7.59 -11.88 -14.36
CA ASP A 77 8.54 -12.97 -14.14
C ASP A 77 9.82 -12.87 -15.01
N ASP A 78 10.03 -11.76 -15.70
CA ASP A 78 11.29 -11.54 -16.44
C ASP A 78 12.44 -11.29 -15.45
N ARG A 79 13.38 -12.24 -15.39
CA ARG A 79 14.52 -12.20 -14.48
C ARG A 79 15.44 -11.00 -14.72
N ALA A 80 15.61 -10.59 -15.98
CA ALA A 80 16.48 -9.46 -16.33
C ALA A 80 15.87 -8.15 -15.83
N VAL A 81 14.56 -8.00 -16.00
CA VAL A 81 13.78 -6.86 -15.50
C VAL A 81 13.81 -6.79 -13.97
N ILE A 82 13.52 -7.91 -13.28
CA ILE A 82 13.58 -7.99 -11.82
C ILE A 82 14.95 -7.54 -11.31
N ARG A 83 16.05 -8.03 -11.90
CA ARG A 83 17.41 -7.65 -11.51
C ARG A 83 17.72 -6.18 -11.80
N GLN A 84 17.23 -5.65 -12.92
CA GLN A 84 17.43 -4.25 -13.26
C GLN A 84 16.66 -3.32 -12.32
N HIS A 85 15.40 -3.67 -11.99
CA HIS A 85 14.62 -2.95 -10.98
C HIS A 85 15.31 -2.96 -9.62
N ALA A 86 15.81 -4.13 -9.19
CA ALA A 86 16.55 -4.24 -7.94
C ALA A 86 17.76 -3.29 -7.87
N ARG A 87 18.54 -3.18 -8.96
CA ARG A 87 19.69 -2.27 -9.04
C ARG A 87 19.24 -0.80 -8.94
N TRP A 88 18.25 -0.40 -9.75
CA TRP A 88 17.76 0.97 -9.75
C TRP A 88 17.22 1.40 -8.38
N LEU A 89 16.46 0.53 -7.75
CA LEU A 89 15.85 0.83 -6.45
C LEU A 89 16.90 0.85 -5.32
N ALA A 90 17.84 -0.09 -5.32
CA ALA A 90 18.95 -0.08 -4.37
C ALA A 90 19.85 1.17 -4.53
N ASP A 91 20.18 1.55 -5.76
CA ASP A 91 20.98 2.73 -6.08
C ASP A 91 20.25 4.04 -5.71
N ALA A 92 18.92 4.05 -5.80
CA ALA A 92 18.11 5.16 -5.34
C ALA A 92 17.99 5.24 -3.80
N GLY A 93 18.43 4.22 -3.07
CA GLY A 93 18.39 4.19 -1.61
C GLY A 93 17.04 3.75 -1.04
N VAL A 94 16.20 3.07 -1.83
CA VAL A 94 14.96 2.44 -1.38
C VAL A 94 15.30 1.29 -0.42
N ASP A 95 14.67 1.27 0.75
CA ASP A 95 14.92 0.24 1.76
C ASP A 95 14.15 -1.04 1.47
N PHE A 96 12.92 -0.93 0.99
CA PHE A 96 12.10 -2.09 0.66
C PHE A 96 11.11 -1.83 -0.46
N ILE A 97 10.80 -2.88 -1.20
CA ILE A 97 9.61 -2.95 -2.04
C ILE A 97 8.48 -3.58 -1.24
N TRP A 98 7.25 -3.12 -1.43
CA TRP A 98 6.06 -3.76 -0.89
C TRP A 98 5.21 -4.27 -2.04
N ILE A 99 5.21 -5.61 -2.16
CA ILE A 99 4.63 -6.29 -3.31
C ILE A 99 3.13 -6.37 -3.15
N ASP A 100 2.41 -5.93 -4.17
CA ASP A 100 0.96 -5.80 -4.15
C ASP A 100 0.22 -7.14 -4.31
N TRP A 101 -0.28 -7.66 -3.19
CA TRP A 101 -1.23 -8.76 -3.09
C TRP A 101 -2.61 -8.27 -2.61
N SER A 102 -2.93 -6.99 -2.77
CA SER A 102 -4.16 -6.37 -2.23
C SER A 102 -5.45 -7.07 -2.68
N ASN A 103 -5.44 -7.67 -3.85
CA ASN A 103 -6.59 -8.38 -4.43
C ASN A 103 -6.51 -9.91 -4.31
N ASN A 104 -5.46 -10.46 -3.70
CA ASN A 104 -5.14 -11.88 -3.80
C ASN A 104 -5.86 -12.77 -2.74
N ILE A 105 -6.61 -12.19 -1.82
CA ILE A 105 -7.28 -12.94 -0.74
C ILE A 105 -8.39 -13.88 -1.25
N LYS A 106 -9.10 -13.47 -2.31
CA LYS A 106 -10.18 -14.25 -2.92
C LYS A 106 -9.68 -15.47 -3.69
N TYR A 107 -8.43 -15.42 -4.10
CA TYR A 107 -7.83 -16.35 -5.04
C TYR A 107 -6.78 -17.15 -4.28
N THR A 108 -7.22 -18.20 -3.61
CA THR A 108 -6.30 -19.24 -3.18
C THR A 108 -5.77 -19.88 -4.46
N PHE A 109 -4.46 -19.98 -4.58
CA PHE A 109 -3.84 -20.74 -5.67
C PHE A 109 -4.49 -22.13 -5.74
N ASP A 110 -5.28 -22.34 -6.75
CA ASP A 110 -5.89 -23.63 -7.09
C ASP A 110 -5.29 -24.05 -8.44
N PRO A 111 -4.38 -25.04 -8.45
CA PRO A 111 -3.74 -25.48 -9.70
C PRO A 111 -4.74 -26.01 -10.73
N ALA A 112 -5.97 -26.36 -10.33
CA ALA A 112 -7.03 -26.76 -11.22
C ALA A 112 -7.78 -25.57 -11.85
N LYS A 113 -7.72 -24.39 -11.21
CA LYS A 113 -8.40 -23.17 -11.66
C LYS A 113 -7.37 -22.10 -11.97
N LYS A 114 -6.71 -22.27 -13.13
CA LYS A 114 -5.72 -21.28 -13.58
C LYS A 114 -6.33 -19.88 -13.70
N ASN A 115 -5.83 -18.96 -12.90
CA ASN A 115 -6.08 -17.54 -13.07
C ASN A 115 -4.74 -16.86 -13.37
N PRO A 116 -4.42 -16.61 -14.66
CA PRO A 116 -3.08 -16.16 -15.08
C PRO A 116 -2.57 -14.94 -14.31
N THR A 117 -3.46 -13.99 -13.99
CA THR A 117 -3.05 -12.76 -13.26
C THR A 117 -2.65 -13.06 -11.81
N PHE A 118 -3.42 -13.88 -11.09
CA PHE A 118 -3.12 -14.18 -9.68
C PHE A 118 -1.98 -15.19 -9.53
N ASP A 119 -1.87 -16.15 -10.46
CA ASP A 119 -0.73 -17.05 -10.53
C ASP A 119 0.56 -16.25 -10.80
N MET A 120 0.50 -15.23 -11.65
CA MET A 120 1.62 -14.33 -11.90
C MET A 120 2.01 -13.54 -10.64
N ILE A 121 1.05 -12.97 -9.91
CA ILE A 121 1.32 -12.20 -8.69
C ILE A 121 2.16 -13.01 -7.69
N GLU A 122 1.73 -14.21 -7.36
CA GLU A 122 2.44 -15.05 -6.40
C GLU A 122 3.72 -15.66 -6.98
N GLY A 123 3.67 -16.13 -8.23
CA GLY A 123 4.83 -16.71 -8.92
C GLY A 123 5.95 -15.70 -9.16
N ALA A 124 5.62 -14.51 -9.63
CA ALA A 124 6.61 -13.45 -9.81
C ALA A 124 7.16 -12.95 -8.47
N THR A 125 6.33 -12.90 -7.41
CA THR A 125 6.82 -12.60 -6.07
C THR A 125 7.87 -13.62 -5.63
N HIS A 126 7.60 -14.91 -5.77
CA HIS A 126 8.56 -15.95 -5.42
C HIS A 126 9.85 -15.82 -6.22
N LEU A 127 9.73 -15.53 -7.50
CA LEU A 127 10.90 -15.30 -8.36
C LEU A 127 11.69 -14.05 -7.95
N ILE A 128 11.04 -12.98 -7.47
CA ILE A 128 11.73 -11.80 -6.92
C ILE A 128 12.56 -12.21 -5.71
N PHE A 129 12.02 -13.00 -4.78
CA PHE A 129 12.77 -13.53 -3.65
C PHE A 129 13.99 -14.34 -4.10
N ASP A 130 13.82 -15.23 -5.09
CA ASP A 130 14.92 -16.02 -5.66
C ASP A 130 16.00 -15.12 -6.26
N GLN A 131 15.61 -14.15 -7.09
CA GLN A 131 16.57 -13.25 -7.74
C GLN A 131 17.29 -12.36 -6.74
N TYR A 132 16.61 -11.85 -5.70
CA TYR A 132 17.23 -11.03 -4.68
C TYR A 132 18.19 -11.85 -3.79
N ALA A 133 17.82 -13.07 -3.43
CA ALA A 133 18.72 -14.00 -2.72
C ALA A 133 19.99 -14.27 -3.52
N ASP A 134 19.84 -14.61 -4.80
CA ASP A 134 20.98 -14.82 -5.70
C ASP A 134 21.85 -13.57 -5.89
N MET A 135 21.24 -12.42 -6.10
CA MET A 135 21.96 -11.14 -6.22
C MET A 135 22.77 -10.84 -4.96
N ARG A 136 22.21 -11.02 -3.77
CA ARG A 136 22.92 -10.80 -2.49
C ARG A 136 24.04 -11.80 -2.27
N ALA A 137 23.84 -13.07 -2.63
CA ALA A 137 24.90 -14.09 -2.58
C ALA A 137 26.11 -13.74 -3.46
N HIS A 138 25.87 -12.96 -4.54
CA HIS A 138 26.94 -12.45 -5.41
C HIS A 138 27.40 -11.02 -5.06
N GLY A 139 27.08 -10.53 -3.87
CA GLY A 139 27.55 -9.22 -3.37
C GLY A 139 26.79 -8.00 -3.90
N HIS A 140 25.68 -8.19 -4.60
CA HIS A 140 24.85 -7.08 -5.05
C HIS A 140 23.86 -6.63 -3.97
N LYS A 141 23.61 -5.33 -3.90
CA LYS A 141 22.57 -4.78 -3.03
C LYS A 141 21.19 -4.93 -3.68
N THR A 142 20.19 -5.25 -2.88
CA THR A 142 18.78 -5.21 -3.25
C THR A 142 17.98 -4.55 -2.13
N PRO A 143 16.83 -3.93 -2.42
CA PRO A 143 15.89 -3.60 -1.36
C PRO A 143 15.48 -4.83 -0.56
N ASN A 144 14.94 -4.65 0.63
CA ASN A 144 14.18 -5.68 1.33
C ASN A 144 12.79 -5.82 0.70
N ILE A 145 12.00 -6.76 1.21
CA ILE A 145 10.66 -7.07 0.69
C ILE A 145 9.67 -7.05 1.86
N SER A 146 8.54 -6.39 1.66
CA SER A 146 7.34 -6.54 2.46
C SER A 146 6.20 -6.98 1.54
N ILE A 147 5.25 -7.76 2.05
CA ILE A 147 4.08 -8.15 1.28
C ILE A 147 2.90 -7.28 1.72
N PHE A 148 2.21 -6.74 0.74
CA PHE A 148 1.02 -5.95 0.89
C PHE A 148 -0.20 -6.82 0.60
N ALA A 149 -0.69 -7.53 1.61
CA ALA A 149 -1.86 -8.38 1.52
C ALA A 149 -3.14 -7.55 1.60
N GLY A 150 -4.25 -8.03 1.05
CA GLY A 150 -5.49 -7.27 1.10
C GLY A 150 -6.73 -8.11 1.27
N VAL A 151 -7.73 -7.53 1.91
CA VAL A 151 -9.08 -8.07 2.03
C VAL A 151 -10.06 -7.36 1.10
N THR A 152 -9.55 -6.73 0.05
CA THR A 152 -10.32 -5.96 -0.93
C THR A 152 -11.44 -6.79 -1.55
N GLY A 153 -12.66 -6.26 -1.49
CA GLY A 153 -13.86 -6.91 -2.01
C GLY A 153 -14.29 -8.19 -1.27
N ALA A 154 -13.63 -8.52 -0.15
CA ALA A 154 -13.99 -9.60 0.76
C ALA A 154 -13.59 -9.23 2.19
N PRO A 155 -14.13 -8.13 2.77
CA PRO A 155 -13.71 -7.62 4.07
C PRO A 155 -13.92 -8.63 5.21
N GLU A 156 -14.88 -9.55 5.07
CA GLU A 156 -15.11 -10.66 5.99
C GLU A 156 -13.91 -11.63 6.08
N SER A 157 -13.02 -11.62 5.09
CA SER A 157 -11.81 -12.47 5.10
C SER A 157 -10.87 -12.20 6.27
N ALA A 158 -10.97 -11.02 6.89
CA ALA A 158 -10.21 -10.72 8.10
C ALA A 158 -10.63 -11.61 9.30
N PHE A 159 -11.84 -12.23 9.27
CA PHE A 159 -12.39 -12.98 10.41
C PHE A 159 -12.82 -14.41 10.09
N ASP A 160 -12.95 -14.76 8.82
CA ASP A 160 -13.39 -16.09 8.40
C ASP A 160 -12.25 -17.10 8.19
N GLY A 161 -11.03 -16.71 8.56
CA GLY A 161 -9.84 -17.53 8.46
C GLY A 161 -9.07 -17.41 7.14
N ARG A 162 -9.60 -16.75 6.11
CA ARG A 162 -8.91 -16.60 4.82
C ARG A 162 -7.66 -15.73 4.94
N LEU A 163 -7.74 -14.62 5.68
CA LEU A 163 -6.56 -13.77 5.92
C LEU A 163 -5.49 -14.54 6.70
N GLN A 164 -5.89 -15.25 7.76
CA GLN A 164 -4.94 -16.06 8.53
C GLN A 164 -4.24 -17.08 7.65
N LYS A 165 -4.99 -17.81 6.82
CA LYS A 165 -4.41 -18.78 5.88
C LYS A 165 -3.43 -18.13 4.90
N LYS A 166 -3.75 -16.94 4.38
CA LYS A 166 -2.84 -16.20 3.48
C LYS A 166 -1.58 -15.76 4.21
N VAL A 167 -1.69 -15.29 5.44
CA VAL A 167 -0.56 -14.87 6.26
C VAL A 167 0.30 -16.06 6.69
N ASP A 168 -0.30 -17.22 6.98
CA ASP A 168 0.44 -18.47 7.23
C ASP A 168 1.24 -18.92 6.00
N GLN A 169 0.67 -18.75 4.81
CA GLN A 169 1.39 -18.97 3.54
C GLN A 169 2.61 -18.05 3.43
N ILE A 170 2.43 -16.74 3.62
CA ILE A 170 3.52 -15.75 3.58
C ILE A 170 4.59 -16.10 4.61
N TYR A 171 4.19 -16.43 5.84
CA TYR A 171 5.12 -16.81 6.90
C TYR A 171 5.94 -18.03 6.51
N THR A 172 5.28 -19.09 6.08
CA THR A 172 5.95 -20.38 5.75
C THR A 172 6.89 -20.21 4.55
N GLN A 173 6.47 -19.48 3.53
CA GLN A 173 7.24 -19.34 2.30
C GLN A 173 8.44 -18.40 2.43
N TYR A 174 8.34 -17.33 3.24
CA TYR A 174 9.31 -16.25 3.18
C TYR A 174 9.94 -15.90 4.55
N VAL A 175 9.21 -16.08 5.64
CA VAL A 175 9.72 -15.72 6.97
C VAL A 175 10.41 -16.91 7.65
N ALA A 176 9.79 -18.09 7.59
CA ALA A 176 10.33 -19.31 8.18
C ALA A 176 11.44 -19.94 7.33
N ASP A 177 11.50 -19.66 6.03
CA ASP A 177 12.56 -20.15 5.16
C ASP A 177 13.85 -19.36 5.37
N PRO A 178 14.95 -20.01 5.81
CA PRO A 178 16.24 -19.35 6.02
C PRO A 178 16.81 -18.68 4.76
N LYS A 179 16.47 -19.19 3.57
CA LYS A 179 16.90 -18.62 2.30
C LYS A 179 16.37 -17.20 2.08
N TYR A 180 15.15 -16.93 2.55
CA TYR A 180 14.45 -15.68 2.27
C TYR A 180 14.30 -14.76 3.47
N ARG A 181 14.44 -15.29 4.70
CA ARG A 181 14.21 -14.49 5.93
C ARG A 181 14.97 -13.17 5.96
N SER A 182 16.20 -13.15 5.51
CA SER A 182 17.05 -11.95 5.48
C SER A 182 16.61 -10.92 4.42
N LEU A 183 15.71 -11.30 3.51
CA LEU A 183 15.14 -10.41 2.50
C LEU A 183 13.89 -9.67 3.02
N MET A 184 13.24 -10.21 4.06
CA MET A 184 12.07 -9.56 4.64
C MET A 184 12.44 -8.23 5.28
N GLN A 185 11.62 -7.20 5.07
CA GLN A 185 11.76 -5.93 5.78
C GLN A 185 11.30 -6.09 7.22
N ASP A 186 12.21 -5.94 8.16
CA ASP A 186 11.84 -5.84 9.58
C ASP A 186 11.43 -4.40 9.93
N TYR A 187 10.39 -4.30 10.76
CA TYR A 187 9.94 -3.06 11.35
C TYR A 187 9.50 -3.31 12.80
N LEU A 188 10.01 -2.53 13.74
CA LEU A 188 9.77 -2.73 15.18
C LEU A 188 10.09 -4.16 15.67
N GLY A 189 11.15 -4.75 15.11
CA GLY A 189 11.68 -6.05 15.53
C GLY A 189 11.04 -7.27 14.92
N LYS A 190 10.06 -7.12 14.01
CA LYS A 190 9.39 -8.22 13.30
C LYS A 190 9.23 -7.88 11.81
N PRO A 191 9.03 -8.89 10.93
CA PRO A 191 8.71 -8.63 9.53
C PRO A 191 7.47 -7.73 9.40
N LEU A 192 7.57 -6.72 8.54
CA LEU A 192 6.45 -5.82 8.23
C LEU A 192 5.43 -6.52 7.33
N LEU A 193 4.18 -6.53 7.75
CA LEU A 193 3.04 -6.95 6.97
C LEU A 193 2.02 -5.81 6.89
N VAL A 194 1.74 -5.33 5.68
CA VAL A 194 0.71 -4.32 5.47
C VAL A 194 -0.54 -4.99 4.93
N ILE A 195 -1.70 -4.70 5.52
CA ILE A 195 -2.98 -5.28 5.11
C ILE A 195 -3.90 -4.19 4.60
N TYR A 196 -4.34 -4.35 3.36
CA TYR A 196 -5.21 -3.39 2.69
C TYR A 196 -6.68 -3.72 2.85
N VAL A 197 -7.45 -2.74 3.27
CA VAL A 197 -8.91 -2.75 3.25
C VAL A 197 -9.42 -1.70 2.29
N ASN A 198 -10.41 -2.04 1.49
CA ASN A 198 -10.98 -1.08 0.54
C ASN A 198 -11.99 -0.15 1.21
N THR A 199 -12.17 1.04 0.65
CA THR A 199 -13.15 2.03 1.11
C THR A 199 -14.20 2.31 0.02
N PRO A 200 -15.47 2.57 0.40
CA PRO A 200 -16.00 2.57 1.76
C PRO A 200 -15.96 1.18 2.37
N SER A 201 -15.37 1.08 3.55
CA SER A 201 -15.22 -0.17 4.29
C SER A 201 -16.14 -0.17 5.50
N PRO A 202 -16.58 -1.33 6.02
CA PRO A 202 -17.23 -1.39 7.32
C PRO A 202 -16.31 -0.88 8.46
N TYR A 203 -15.03 -0.71 8.20
CA TYR A 203 -14.00 -0.25 9.14
C TYR A 203 -13.79 1.27 9.20
N GLN A 204 -14.81 2.07 8.95
CA GLN A 204 -14.68 3.54 9.00
C GLN A 204 -14.56 4.14 10.40
N GLN A 205 -14.77 3.34 11.45
CA GLN A 205 -14.68 3.76 12.85
C GLN A 205 -13.50 3.14 13.60
N GLY A 206 -12.66 2.38 12.92
CA GLY A 206 -11.50 1.72 13.50
C GLY A 206 -10.90 0.73 12.51
N THR A 207 -9.76 0.14 12.86
CA THR A 207 -9.16 -0.97 12.13
C THR A 207 -9.73 -2.30 12.58
N PRO A 208 -9.70 -3.35 11.74
CA PRO A 208 -10.03 -4.70 12.19
C PRO A 208 -9.17 -5.11 13.39
N GLN A 209 -9.73 -5.88 14.33
CA GLN A 209 -9.00 -6.39 15.50
C GLN A 209 -8.16 -7.64 15.21
N TRP A 210 -8.00 -7.99 13.96
CA TRP A 210 -7.10 -9.07 13.56
C TRP A 210 -5.65 -8.63 13.66
N ASP A 211 -4.81 -9.46 14.26
CA ASP A 211 -3.37 -9.27 14.37
C ASP A 211 -2.67 -10.64 14.27
N ASP A 212 -1.37 -10.62 13.96
CA ASP A 212 -0.52 -11.82 13.95
C ASP A 212 0.79 -11.52 14.68
N PRO A 213 1.07 -12.20 15.82
CA PRO A 213 2.24 -11.90 16.65
C PRO A 213 3.59 -12.18 15.97
N ARG A 214 3.61 -12.86 14.84
CA ARG A 214 4.82 -13.14 14.05
C ARG A 214 5.28 -11.94 13.23
N PHE A 215 4.39 -10.93 13.03
CA PHE A 215 4.61 -9.76 12.20
C PHE A 215 4.43 -8.46 12.97
N THR A 216 4.96 -7.38 12.42
CA THR A 216 4.47 -6.03 12.70
C THR A 216 3.38 -5.72 11.67
N VAL A 217 2.12 -5.85 12.10
CA VAL A 217 0.97 -5.63 11.22
C VAL A 217 0.64 -4.15 11.14
N ARG A 218 0.37 -3.65 9.93
CA ARG A 218 -0.19 -2.32 9.70
C ARG A 218 -1.37 -2.41 8.74
N TRP A 219 -2.41 -1.65 9.05
CA TRP A 219 -3.58 -1.55 8.21
C TRP A 219 -3.47 -0.36 7.28
N MET A 220 -3.88 -0.55 6.03
CA MET A 220 -3.88 0.48 5.01
C MET A 220 -5.26 0.54 4.36
N THR A 221 -5.64 1.72 3.90
CA THR A 221 -6.83 1.92 3.08
C THR A 221 -6.53 2.87 1.91
N GLY A 222 -7.46 3.03 1.00
CA GLY A 222 -7.25 3.75 -0.25
C GLY A 222 -6.78 5.18 -0.07
N TYR A 223 -7.70 6.09 0.17
CA TYR A 223 -7.43 7.53 0.13
C TYR A 223 -7.85 8.15 1.46
N VAL A 224 -7.00 8.12 2.49
CA VAL A 224 -7.33 8.63 3.83
C VAL A 224 -7.67 10.11 3.76
N THR A 225 -6.94 10.89 2.96
CA THR A 225 -7.18 12.33 2.83
C THR A 225 -8.59 12.67 2.30
N GLN A 226 -9.20 11.82 1.46
CA GLN A 226 -10.55 12.00 0.93
C GLN A 226 -11.65 11.57 1.90
N GLN A 227 -11.31 11.02 3.06
CA GLN A 227 -12.24 10.45 4.01
C GLN A 227 -12.21 11.22 5.36
N PRO A 228 -13.03 12.26 5.53
CA PRO A 228 -13.04 13.06 6.76
C PRO A 228 -13.24 12.22 8.04
N ALA A 229 -13.97 11.11 7.95
CA ALA A 229 -14.16 10.19 9.08
C ALA A 229 -12.85 9.56 9.57
N LEU A 230 -11.88 9.32 8.65
CA LEU A 230 -10.62 8.64 8.94
C LEU A 230 -9.48 9.57 9.34
N ARG A 231 -9.64 10.89 9.26
CA ARG A 231 -8.57 11.85 9.55
C ARG A 231 -9.01 13.03 10.38
N THR A 232 -8.06 13.71 10.99
CA THR A 232 -8.23 15.02 11.60
C THR A 232 -8.16 16.12 10.54
N GLU A 233 -8.48 17.36 10.89
CA GLU A 233 -8.38 18.51 9.96
C GLU A 233 -6.93 18.78 9.53
N ASP A 234 -5.97 18.59 10.42
CA ASP A 234 -4.53 18.77 10.16
C ASP A 234 -3.85 17.53 9.52
N GLY A 235 -4.62 16.49 9.20
CA GLY A 235 -4.19 15.37 8.37
C GLY A 235 -3.62 14.17 9.12
N ILE A 236 -3.91 14.00 10.42
CA ILE A 236 -3.54 12.80 11.15
C ILE A 236 -4.59 11.71 10.90
N SER A 237 -4.15 10.50 10.55
CA SER A 237 -5.02 9.32 10.47
C SER A 237 -5.53 8.93 11.85
N LYS A 238 -6.86 8.99 12.08
CA LYS A 238 -7.49 8.81 13.40
C LYS A 238 -7.33 7.39 13.95
N PHE A 239 -7.30 6.40 13.09
CA PHE A 239 -7.28 4.98 13.46
C PHE A 239 -5.99 4.28 13.07
N GLY A 240 -4.95 5.05 12.67
CA GLY A 240 -3.67 4.49 12.27
C GLY A 240 -3.64 3.85 10.88
N TYR A 241 -4.66 4.05 10.07
CA TYR A 241 -4.60 3.61 8.67
C TYR A 241 -3.50 4.33 7.91
N TRP A 242 -2.59 3.58 7.32
CA TRP A 242 -1.73 4.09 6.27
C TRP A 242 -2.55 4.40 5.03
N SER A 243 -2.18 5.42 4.27
CA SER A 243 -2.85 5.74 3.01
C SER A 243 -2.12 5.11 1.84
N TRP A 244 -2.88 4.43 0.95
CA TRP A 244 -2.32 3.98 -0.33
C TRP A 244 -1.89 5.17 -1.18
N GLU A 245 -2.76 6.14 -1.35
CA GLU A 245 -2.53 7.34 -2.14
C GLU A 245 -3.30 8.49 -1.52
N ASP A 246 -2.66 9.63 -1.33
CA ASP A 246 -3.33 10.86 -0.93
C ASP A 246 -3.40 11.83 -2.10
N ARG A 247 -4.60 12.19 -2.48
CA ARG A 247 -4.88 13.16 -3.55
C ARG A 247 -5.07 14.52 -2.94
N GLY A 248 -4.14 15.44 -3.19
CA GLY A 248 -4.12 16.75 -2.54
C GLY A 248 -3.26 16.76 -1.29
N ALA A 249 -3.83 17.16 -0.14
CA ALA A 249 -3.13 17.21 1.13
C ALA A 249 -2.83 15.81 1.66
N GLN A 250 -1.56 15.52 1.92
CA GLN A 250 -1.14 14.23 2.46
C GLN A 250 -1.55 14.06 3.92
N THR A 251 -1.89 12.84 4.30
CA THR A 251 -2.11 12.43 5.68
C THR A 251 -0.90 11.65 6.22
N PHE A 252 -0.82 11.51 7.54
CA PHE A 252 0.19 10.67 8.18
C PHE A 252 -0.40 9.95 9.39
N THR A 253 0.23 8.85 9.76
CA THR A 253 -0.10 8.13 10.99
C THR A 253 0.85 8.51 12.12
N VAL A 254 0.43 8.25 13.35
CA VAL A 254 1.25 8.42 14.55
C VAL A 254 1.32 7.09 15.28
N HIS A 255 2.51 6.69 15.69
CA HIS A 255 2.74 5.52 16.53
C HIS A 255 3.84 5.84 17.57
N ASP A 256 3.60 5.49 18.82
CA ASP A 256 4.49 5.80 19.96
C ASP A 256 4.91 7.29 20.04
N GLY A 257 3.94 8.16 19.80
CA GLY A 257 4.15 9.61 19.94
C GLY A 257 4.99 10.29 18.85
N VAL A 258 5.29 9.58 17.75
CA VAL A 258 5.98 10.15 16.60
C VAL A 258 5.24 9.83 15.30
N PRO A 259 5.38 10.66 14.23
CA PRO A 259 4.85 10.34 12.91
C PRO A 259 5.40 9.00 12.41
N GLU A 260 4.51 8.11 11.93
CA GLU A 260 4.93 6.77 11.53
C GLU A 260 5.00 6.57 10.03
N SER A 261 3.90 6.82 9.31
CA SER A 261 3.84 6.58 7.87
C SER A 261 3.21 7.74 7.13
N MET A 262 3.73 8.05 5.95
CA MET A 262 3.22 9.07 5.04
C MET A 262 3.47 8.62 3.60
N VAL A 263 2.46 8.76 2.73
CA VAL A 263 2.60 8.42 1.31
C VAL A 263 3.08 9.62 0.49
N VAL A 264 3.86 9.34 -0.55
CA VAL A 264 4.33 10.30 -1.56
C VAL A 264 4.02 9.74 -2.94
N VAL A 265 3.45 10.55 -3.81
CA VAL A 265 3.13 10.20 -5.21
C VAL A 265 3.69 11.24 -6.18
N ALA A 266 4.07 10.81 -7.39
CA ALA A 266 4.59 11.72 -8.41
C ALA A 266 3.49 12.63 -9.00
N SER A 267 2.27 12.14 -9.00
CA SER A 267 1.05 12.83 -9.41
C SER A 267 -0.16 12.09 -8.87
N TYR A 268 -1.34 12.67 -9.01
CA TYR A 268 -2.61 12.01 -8.69
C TYR A 268 -3.71 12.51 -9.62
N ARG A 269 -4.65 11.62 -9.93
CA ARG A 269 -5.80 11.97 -10.77
C ARG A 269 -6.81 12.82 -10.02
N LYS A 270 -7.67 13.47 -10.78
CA LYS A 270 -8.82 14.20 -10.23
C LYS A 270 -9.72 13.28 -9.42
N GLU A 271 -10.21 13.78 -8.28
CA GLU A 271 -11.21 13.09 -7.47
C GLU A 271 -12.48 13.90 -7.34
N GLY A 272 -13.56 13.45 -8.00
CA GLY A 272 -14.83 14.16 -8.04
C GLY A 272 -14.69 15.60 -8.54
N THR A 273 -15.44 16.52 -7.93
CA THR A 273 -15.38 17.95 -8.24
C THR A 273 -14.51 18.75 -7.27
N LYS A 274 -14.11 18.14 -6.15
CA LYS A 274 -13.47 18.85 -5.03
C LYS A 274 -11.95 18.85 -5.09
N ILE A 275 -11.35 17.82 -5.68
CA ILE A 275 -9.90 17.68 -5.74
C ILE A 275 -9.47 17.65 -7.21
N PRO A 276 -8.85 18.74 -7.72
CA PRO A 276 -8.30 18.74 -9.06
C PRO A 276 -7.16 17.74 -9.18
N ALA A 277 -6.84 17.32 -10.39
CA ALA A 277 -5.67 16.50 -10.64
C ALA A 277 -4.41 17.23 -10.21
N GLY A 278 -3.50 16.51 -9.54
CA GLY A 278 -2.15 16.95 -9.29
C GLY A 278 -1.25 16.38 -10.37
N GLU A 279 -1.11 17.07 -11.48
CA GLU A 279 -0.23 16.66 -12.56
C GLU A 279 1.24 16.63 -12.11
N ARG A 280 2.07 15.89 -12.82
CA ARG A 280 3.53 15.81 -12.56
C ARG A 280 4.22 17.18 -12.54
N ASN A 281 3.75 18.12 -13.37
CA ASN A 281 4.28 19.50 -13.44
C ASN A 281 5.80 19.56 -13.45
N ASN A 282 6.42 18.73 -14.28
CA ASN A 282 7.87 18.57 -14.35
C ASN A 282 8.52 18.28 -12.99
N GLY A 283 7.90 17.41 -12.20
CA GLY A 283 8.38 16.98 -10.88
C GLY A 283 7.96 17.87 -9.71
N LYS A 284 7.33 19.03 -9.94
CA LYS A 284 6.94 19.95 -8.86
C LYS A 284 5.97 19.32 -7.84
N THR A 285 5.00 18.54 -8.31
CA THR A 285 4.06 17.83 -7.43
C THR A 285 4.79 16.83 -6.54
N PHE A 286 5.69 16.04 -7.11
CA PHE A 286 6.50 15.07 -6.37
C PHE A 286 7.39 15.73 -5.32
N LEU A 287 8.09 16.79 -5.71
CA LEU A 287 8.96 17.57 -4.82
C LEU A 287 8.17 18.21 -3.66
N ALA A 288 6.98 18.74 -3.92
CA ALA A 288 6.12 19.32 -2.88
C ALA A 288 5.69 18.27 -1.86
N GLN A 289 5.31 17.07 -2.31
CA GLN A 289 4.94 15.97 -1.42
C GLN A 289 6.14 15.49 -0.58
N TRP A 290 7.31 15.37 -1.17
CA TRP A 290 8.53 15.06 -0.43
C TRP A 290 8.92 16.15 0.58
N ALA A 291 8.77 17.44 0.21
CA ALA A 291 9.02 18.54 1.14
C ALA A 291 8.13 18.45 2.38
N ARG A 292 6.85 18.12 2.19
CA ARG A 292 5.93 17.88 3.32
C ARG A 292 6.36 16.65 4.13
N ALA A 293 6.71 15.54 3.49
CA ALA A 293 7.18 14.34 4.17
C ALA A 293 8.44 14.62 5.02
N ARG A 294 9.39 15.40 4.48
CA ARG A 294 10.58 15.81 5.26
C ARG A 294 10.23 16.71 6.45
N LYS A 295 9.26 17.62 6.28
CA LYS A 295 8.79 18.48 7.38
C LYS A 295 8.12 17.69 8.49
N VAL A 296 7.26 16.73 8.15
CA VAL A 296 6.59 15.84 9.12
C VAL A 296 7.59 14.86 9.73
N GLY A 297 8.55 14.36 8.97
CA GLY A 297 9.59 13.44 9.40
C GLY A 297 9.07 12.09 9.90
N PRO A 298 8.21 11.36 9.15
CA PRO A 298 7.72 10.06 9.58
C PRO A 298 8.86 9.02 9.63
N ARG A 299 8.63 7.90 10.34
CA ARG A 299 9.56 6.76 10.32
C ARG A 299 9.61 6.11 8.93
N ILE A 300 8.49 6.07 8.23
CA ILE A 300 8.37 5.44 6.91
C ILE A 300 7.74 6.40 5.92
N VAL A 301 8.38 6.59 4.79
CA VAL A 301 7.74 7.14 3.59
C VAL A 301 7.44 5.99 2.64
N THR A 302 6.19 5.90 2.20
CA THR A 302 5.78 4.97 1.15
C THR A 302 5.64 5.74 -0.17
N VAL A 303 6.32 5.27 -1.22
CA VAL A 303 6.18 5.84 -2.57
C VAL A 303 5.19 4.97 -3.35
N VAL A 304 4.23 5.58 -4.00
CA VAL A 304 3.27 4.88 -4.86
C VAL A 304 3.28 5.54 -6.22
N SER A 305 3.68 4.79 -7.23
CA SER A 305 4.12 3.40 -7.29
C SER A 305 5.43 3.25 -8.07
N TRP A 306 6.03 2.03 -8.10
CA TRP A 306 7.13 1.76 -9.01
C TRP A 306 6.61 1.56 -10.44
N ASN A 307 5.75 0.55 -10.65
CA ASN A 307 5.46 -0.01 -11.96
C ASN A 307 3.99 -0.48 -12.13
N GLU A 308 3.03 0.30 -11.68
CA GLU A 308 1.61 -0.06 -11.84
C GLU A 308 1.14 0.01 -13.30
N TRP A 309 1.54 1.04 -14.03
CA TRP A 309 1.32 1.30 -15.46
C TRP A 309 -0.15 1.37 -15.92
N SER A 310 -1.12 1.06 -15.07
CA SER A 310 -2.54 0.98 -15.41
C SER A 310 -3.11 2.31 -15.90
N LYS A 311 -3.55 2.37 -17.15
CA LYS A 311 -4.21 3.55 -17.72
C LYS A 311 -5.56 3.87 -17.06
N GLY A 312 -6.23 2.87 -16.52
CA GLY A 312 -7.49 3.07 -15.78
C GLY A 312 -7.31 3.93 -14.54
N GLU A 313 -6.22 3.75 -13.81
CA GLU A 313 -5.86 4.55 -12.63
C GLU A 313 -5.02 5.78 -12.98
N GLN A 314 -4.30 5.76 -14.10
CA GLN A 314 -3.34 6.76 -14.52
C GLN A 314 -3.65 7.17 -15.98
N PRO A 315 -4.62 8.06 -16.22
CA PRO A 315 -5.21 8.26 -17.54
C PRO A 315 -4.29 8.90 -18.58
N SER A 316 -3.17 9.48 -18.15
CA SER A 316 -2.19 10.11 -19.04
C SER A 316 -0.81 10.13 -18.41
N PRO A 317 0.28 10.33 -19.19
CA PRO A 317 1.62 10.50 -18.62
C PRO A 317 1.69 11.59 -17.56
N GLN A 318 0.98 12.71 -17.74
CA GLN A 318 1.01 13.83 -16.77
C GLN A 318 0.33 13.50 -15.44
N VAL A 319 -0.57 12.55 -15.43
CA VAL A 319 -1.31 12.11 -14.23
C VAL A 319 -0.88 10.69 -13.81
N SER A 320 0.25 10.20 -14.33
CA SER A 320 0.82 8.92 -13.91
C SER A 320 1.66 9.07 -12.65
N LYS A 321 1.63 8.08 -11.76
CA LYS A 321 2.36 8.09 -10.49
C LYS A 321 3.61 7.19 -10.47
N ASP A 322 3.79 6.33 -11.49
CA ASP A 322 4.90 5.40 -11.56
C ASP A 322 6.26 6.10 -11.66
N ILE A 323 7.24 5.56 -10.94
CA ILE A 323 8.61 6.08 -10.86
C ILE A 323 9.56 5.33 -11.79
N GLU A 324 9.18 4.12 -12.23
CA GLU A 324 9.98 3.34 -13.17
C GLU A 324 10.36 4.19 -14.40
N PRO A 325 11.62 4.15 -14.83
CA PRO A 325 12.05 4.87 -16.04
C PRO A 325 11.18 4.55 -17.25
N SER A 326 10.79 5.58 -17.97
CA SER A 326 9.88 5.50 -19.11
C SER A 326 10.43 6.23 -20.34
N LYS A 327 9.86 5.97 -21.50
CA LYS A 327 10.20 6.73 -22.71
C LYS A 327 9.76 8.19 -22.61
N GLU A 328 8.70 8.45 -21.86
CA GLU A 328 8.10 9.78 -21.70
C GLU A 328 8.93 10.70 -20.79
N PHE A 329 9.58 10.11 -19.76
CA PHE A 329 10.28 10.89 -18.72
C PHE A 329 11.74 10.48 -18.51
N GLY A 330 12.26 9.48 -19.23
CA GLY A 330 13.58 8.93 -18.98
C GLY A 330 13.74 8.47 -17.52
N THR A 331 14.85 8.83 -16.90
CA THR A 331 15.15 8.54 -15.48
C THR A 331 14.77 9.67 -14.52
N GLN A 332 14.12 10.74 -14.99
CA GLN A 332 13.85 11.95 -14.22
C GLN A 332 13.27 11.67 -12.83
N TYR A 333 12.23 10.86 -12.74
CA TYR A 333 11.54 10.59 -11.45
C TYR A 333 12.33 9.66 -10.54
N LEU A 334 13.10 8.74 -11.10
CA LEU A 334 14.04 7.92 -10.34
C LEU A 334 15.15 8.79 -9.71
N GLU A 335 15.71 9.72 -10.47
CA GLU A 335 16.75 10.64 -9.95
C GLU A 335 16.18 11.62 -8.91
N LEU A 336 15.00 12.17 -9.14
CA LEU A 336 14.32 12.99 -8.14
C LEU A 336 14.07 12.18 -6.86
N MET A 337 13.56 10.95 -6.97
CA MET A 337 13.33 10.07 -5.81
C MET A 337 14.63 9.81 -5.05
N LYS A 338 15.71 9.45 -5.73
CA LYS A 338 17.04 9.22 -5.14
C LYS A 338 17.51 10.43 -4.33
N GLN A 339 17.41 11.63 -4.90
CA GLN A 339 17.76 12.87 -4.22
C GLN A 339 16.90 13.10 -2.97
N GLN A 340 15.59 12.92 -3.08
CA GLN A 340 14.66 13.15 -1.96
C GLN A 340 14.83 12.12 -0.83
N ILE A 341 15.11 10.86 -1.17
CA ILE A 341 15.44 9.81 -0.18
C ILE A 341 16.68 10.21 0.61
N SER A 342 17.74 10.67 -0.09
CA SER A 342 18.96 11.11 0.57
C SER A 342 18.71 12.27 1.55
N LEU A 343 17.94 13.28 1.15
CA LEU A 343 17.58 14.41 2.02
C LEU A 343 16.73 13.95 3.20
N PHE A 344 15.74 13.11 2.97
CA PHE A 344 14.85 12.58 4.01
C PHE A 344 15.64 11.79 5.07
N LYS A 345 16.50 10.87 4.65
CA LYS A 345 17.35 10.07 5.55
C LYS A 345 18.41 10.89 6.27
N ALA A 346 18.82 12.01 5.69
CA ALA A 346 19.73 12.95 6.36
C ALA A 346 19.02 13.91 7.34
N GLY A 347 17.69 13.87 7.43
CA GLY A 347 16.92 14.80 8.27
C GLY A 347 16.86 16.25 7.74
N LYS A 348 17.05 16.43 6.42
CA LYS A 348 17.11 17.75 5.77
C LYS A 348 15.85 18.08 5.01
#